data_d73d5fac057121ec91695eb3bdd886f5
#
_entry.id   d73d5fac057121ec91695eb3bdd886f5
#
_cell.length_a   1.000
_cell.length_b   1.000
_cell.length_c   1.000
_cell.angle_alpha   90.00
_cell.angle_beta   90.00
_cell.angle_gamma   90.00
#
_symmetry.space_group_name_H-M   'P 1'
#
loop_
_entity.id
_entity.type
_entity.pdbx_description
1 polymer ?
#
loop_
_entity_poly.entity_id
_entity_poly.type
_entity_poly.pdbx_seq_one_letter_code
_entity_poly.pdbx_strand_id
1 'polypeptide(L)'
;MKRRITVIFLLCVLTIGVTAVYLLPQKRTEDDQTVHTLRVALWDYGTVSYDRRIIEQFTQEYPNIQVEVVSCSPEYYDSSLESMLDSGERLDVIFVNQLPQLAKLIARDIALPLDDYVERDVIDLDVYPDTDVLRDPDTGALMGLPYRQDKFVLYYNKDLFEQTGCSIPENGMTWEKFADLAQTLTERLQKTQANRWGATLILEPKHILYYMSQHAFDWSQDDFQNLAAGLQLWLDMQDSGGVADIVGNQMRLDSQRMFETGRYAMFIQGSWYMNFLHMDAQSGQLDFSWGVIERPVWSEEQPNENDAWITPLIIHRDTTEPEAAWTFLKFVCGKQGAEILTDEWILPAYQDADIRAQLRRNMQAEGIDADIFLEGLSDPRPLPTQQELALSEQIYELYRRVLLGLDTVSEGIEKMEQTRQNWKNAG
;
A
#
# COMPACT_ATOMS: atom_id res chain seq x y z
N MET A 1 -2.92 -61.86 40.60
CA MET A 1 -1.83 -61.57 39.62
C MET A 1 -2.26 -61.67 38.17
N LYS A 2 -3.00 -62.71 37.74
CA LYS A 2 -3.41 -62.89 36.31
C LYS A 2 -4.31 -61.75 35.74
N ARG A 3 -5.19 -61.10 36.52
CA ARG A 3 -6.07 -60.02 36.03
C ARG A 3 -5.35 -58.67 35.77
N ARG A 4 -4.21 -58.38 36.44
CA ARG A 4 -3.44 -57.15 36.27
C ARG A 4 -2.56 -57.21 34.99
N ILE A 5 -2.12 -58.40 34.60
CA ILE A 5 -1.29 -58.60 33.39
C ILE A 5 -2.12 -58.40 32.13
N THR A 6 -3.39 -58.86 32.13
CA THR A 6 -4.29 -58.72 30.97
C THR A 6 -4.67 -57.27 30.70
N VAL A 7 -4.87 -56.44 31.74
CA VAL A 7 -5.17 -55.01 31.56
C VAL A 7 -3.99 -54.20 31.02
N ILE A 8 -2.76 -54.55 31.44
CA ILE A 8 -1.54 -53.88 30.97
C ILE A 8 -1.28 -54.26 29.49
N PHE A 9 -1.58 -55.51 29.08
CA PHE A 9 -1.42 -55.93 27.68
C PHE A 9 -2.45 -55.27 26.75
N LEU A 10 -3.70 -55.04 27.21
CA LEU A 10 -4.72 -54.31 26.45
C LEU A 10 -4.41 -52.82 26.32
N LEU A 11 -3.82 -52.19 27.36
CA LEU A 11 -3.39 -50.79 27.29
C LEU A 11 -2.17 -50.58 26.36
N CYS A 12 -1.21 -51.53 26.34
CA CYS A 12 -0.08 -51.45 25.42
C CYS A 12 -0.49 -51.68 23.95
N VAL A 13 -1.48 -52.56 23.68
CA VAL A 13 -1.98 -52.77 22.31
C VAL A 13 -2.77 -51.56 21.81
N LEU A 14 -3.52 -50.87 22.69
CA LEU A 14 -4.24 -49.64 22.33
C LEU A 14 -3.29 -48.44 22.07
N THR A 15 -2.20 -48.33 22.85
CA THR A 15 -1.21 -47.26 22.62
C THR A 15 -0.36 -47.49 21.36
N ILE A 16 -0.03 -48.74 21.04
CA ILE A 16 0.67 -49.11 19.79
C ILE A 16 -0.25 -48.92 18.58
N GLY A 17 -1.54 -49.19 18.71
CA GLY A 17 -2.53 -48.97 17.65
C GLY A 17 -2.74 -47.49 17.33
N VAL A 18 -2.76 -46.61 18.33
CA VAL A 18 -2.92 -45.16 18.12
C VAL A 18 -1.64 -44.52 17.57
N THR A 19 -0.45 -44.93 18.03
CA THR A 19 0.82 -44.48 17.45
C THR A 19 1.09 -45.00 16.05
N ALA A 20 0.60 -46.20 15.70
CA ALA A 20 0.74 -46.72 14.33
C ALA A 20 -0.16 -45.99 13.31
N VAL A 21 -1.30 -45.42 13.74
CA VAL A 21 -2.16 -44.61 12.85
C VAL A 21 -1.51 -43.23 12.57
N TYR A 22 -0.71 -42.70 13.50
CA TYR A 22 0.02 -41.45 13.25
C TYR A 22 1.36 -41.62 12.49
N LEU A 23 1.84 -42.83 12.33
CA LEU A 23 3.09 -43.16 11.63
C LEU A 23 2.89 -43.83 10.26
N LEU A 24 1.64 -44.04 9.85
CA LEU A 24 1.40 -44.45 8.45
C LEU A 24 1.68 -43.22 7.57
N PRO A 25 2.60 -43.28 6.61
CA PRO A 25 2.73 -42.20 5.63
C PRO A 25 1.34 -42.03 4.99
N GLN A 26 0.78 -40.85 5.08
CA GLN A 26 -0.41 -40.51 4.30
C GLN A 26 -0.10 -40.89 2.86
N LYS A 27 -0.90 -41.77 2.29
CA LYS A 27 -0.80 -42.08 0.87
C LYS A 27 -1.00 -40.79 0.12
N ARG A 28 0.09 -40.20 -0.41
CA ARG A 28 0.01 -39.14 -1.40
C ARG A 28 -0.94 -39.67 -2.48
N THR A 29 -2.03 -38.96 -2.69
CA THR A 29 -2.96 -39.24 -3.79
C THR A 29 -2.25 -38.93 -5.10
N GLU A 30 -2.61 -39.57 -6.21
CA GLU A 30 -2.01 -39.35 -7.53
C GLU A 30 -2.11 -37.86 -8.00
N ASP A 31 -2.95 -37.06 -7.36
CA ASP A 31 -3.10 -35.62 -7.59
C ASP A 31 -1.87 -34.82 -7.15
N ASP A 32 -0.99 -35.37 -6.36
CA ASP A 32 0.21 -34.73 -5.78
C ASP A 32 1.42 -34.67 -6.77
N GLN A 33 1.24 -35.16 -8.01
CA GLN A 33 2.27 -35.11 -9.07
C GLN A 33 1.98 -34.10 -10.19
N THR A 34 0.80 -33.51 -10.23
CA THR A 34 0.47 -32.52 -11.24
C THR A 34 1.13 -31.18 -10.86
N VAL A 35 1.98 -30.67 -11.74
CA VAL A 35 2.57 -29.33 -11.57
C VAL A 35 1.58 -28.31 -12.11
N HIS A 36 1.15 -27.41 -11.24
CA HIS A 36 0.33 -26.27 -11.57
C HIS A 36 1.23 -25.06 -11.85
N THR A 37 0.91 -24.23 -12.82
CA THR A 37 1.66 -23.02 -13.10
C THR A 37 0.72 -21.81 -13.02
N LEU A 38 1.02 -20.91 -12.09
CA LEU A 38 0.31 -19.65 -11.91
C LEU A 38 1.06 -18.53 -12.60
N ARG A 39 0.38 -17.75 -13.44
CA ARG A 39 0.88 -16.49 -13.97
C ARG A 39 0.37 -15.34 -13.10
N VAL A 40 1.30 -14.66 -12.44
CA VAL A 40 1.03 -13.66 -11.43
C VAL A 40 1.49 -12.29 -11.92
N ALA A 41 0.55 -11.36 -12.08
CA ALA A 41 0.86 -9.97 -12.43
C ALA A 41 1.15 -9.15 -11.18
N LEU A 42 2.31 -8.50 -11.14
CA LEU A 42 2.72 -7.58 -10.06
C LEU A 42 3.73 -6.55 -10.59
N TRP A 43 4.05 -5.55 -9.77
CA TRP A 43 5.04 -4.52 -10.10
C TRP A 43 6.29 -4.68 -9.23
N ASP A 44 7.39 -4.03 -9.60
CA ASP A 44 8.66 -3.95 -8.84
C ASP A 44 9.36 -5.26 -8.49
N TYR A 45 8.96 -6.41 -9.03
CA TYR A 45 9.49 -7.72 -8.66
C TYR A 45 11.02 -7.83 -8.69
N GLY A 46 11.68 -7.09 -9.54
CA GLY A 46 13.15 -7.07 -9.64
C GLY A 46 13.83 -6.04 -8.72
N THR A 47 13.06 -5.11 -8.14
CA THR A 47 13.56 -3.96 -7.39
C THR A 47 13.47 -4.18 -5.88
N VAL A 48 12.38 -4.80 -5.41
CA VAL A 48 12.15 -5.08 -3.99
C VAL A 48 12.42 -6.54 -3.65
N SER A 49 12.82 -6.80 -2.40
CA SER A 49 13.20 -8.15 -1.94
C SER A 49 12.02 -8.98 -1.48
N TYR A 50 10.99 -8.36 -0.91
CA TYR A 50 9.90 -9.06 -0.21
C TYR A 50 9.03 -9.92 -1.13
N ASP A 51 8.66 -9.46 -2.32
CA ASP A 51 7.85 -10.25 -3.26
C ASP A 51 8.60 -11.50 -3.72
N ARG A 52 9.90 -11.37 -3.97
CA ARG A 52 10.74 -12.52 -4.31
C ARG A 52 10.83 -13.51 -3.15
N ARG A 53 11.05 -13.04 -1.90
CA ARG A 53 11.07 -13.90 -0.71
C ARG A 53 9.75 -14.64 -0.51
N ILE A 54 8.63 -13.97 -0.68
CA ILE A 54 7.29 -14.57 -0.60
C ILE A 54 7.13 -15.68 -1.63
N ILE A 55 7.46 -15.42 -2.89
CA ILE A 55 7.33 -16.41 -3.97
C ILE A 55 8.29 -17.60 -3.77
N GLU A 56 9.54 -17.36 -3.36
CA GLU A 56 10.52 -18.38 -3.05
C GLU A 56 10.03 -19.27 -1.90
N GLN A 57 9.55 -18.69 -0.80
CA GLN A 57 9.04 -19.45 0.34
C GLN A 57 7.76 -20.20 0.00
N PHE A 58 6.84 -19.60 -0.75
CA PHE A 58 5.65 -20.26 -1.26
C PHE A 58 6.01 -21.49 -2.10
N THR A 59 6.94 -21.36 -3.05
CA THR A 59 7.35 -22.46 -3.93
C THR A 59 8.07 -23.59 -3.16
N GLN A 60 8.77 -23.28 -2.08
CA GLN A 60 9.36 -24.29 -1.18
C GLN A 60 8.29 -25.06 -0.41
N GLU A 61 7.23 -24.39 0.06
CA GLU A 61 6.15 -25.02 0.80
C GLU A 61 5.19 -25.80 -0.12
N TYR A 62 4.95 -25.27 -1.32
CA TYR A 62 4.06 -25.85 -2.34
C TYR A 62 4.83 -26.21 -3.63
N PRO A 63 5.71 -27.20 -3.63
CA PRO A 63 6.61 -27.50 -4.75
C PRO A 63 5.90 -27.96 -6.03
N ASN A 64 4.62 -28.32 -5.94
CA ASN A 64 3.75 -28.66 -7.07
C ASN A 64 3.08 -27.41 -7.69
N ILE A 65 3.28 -26.20 -7.13
CA ILE A 65 2.77 -24.95 -7.70
C ILE A 65 3.96 -24.05 -8.08
N GLN A 66 4.13 -23.84 -9.38
CA GLN A 66 5.13 -22.92 -9.92
C GLN A 66 4.51 -21.53 -10.11
N VAL A 67 5.30 -20.48 -9.88
CA VAL A 67 4.87 -19.09 -10.06
C VAL A 67 5.68 -18.46 -11.19
N GLU A 68 5.01 -18.08 -12.27
CA GLU A 68 5.57 -17.28 -13.35
C GLU A 68 5.15 -15.83 -13.17
N VAL A 69 6.12 -14.97 -12.86
CA VAL A 69 5.85 -13.56 -12.59
C VAL A 69 5.83 -12.76 -13.89
N VAL A 70 4.75 -12.02 -14.09
CA VAL A 70 4.61 -10.99 -15.14
C VAL A 70 4.75 -9.64 -14.46
N SER A 71 5.91 -9.00 -14.59
CA SER A 71 6.23 -7.76 -13.88
C SER A 71 6.48 -6.60 -14.83
N CYS A 72 6.06 -5.40 -14.40
CA CYS A 72 6.39 -4.14 -15.04
C CYS A 72 6.68 -3.08 -13.97
N SER A 73 7.15 -1.89 -14.38
CA SER A 73 7.39 -0.82 -13.43
C SER A 73 6.07 -0.29 -12.85
N PRO A 74 6.06 0.18 -11.60
CA PRO A 74 4.85 0.69 -10.94
C PRO A 74 4.17 1.80 -11.72
N GLU A 75 4.96 2.67 -12.35
CA GLU A 75 4.49 3.82 -13.12
C GLU A 75 3.57 3.43 -14.29
N TYR A 76 3.84 2.28 -14.92
CA TYR A 76 3.08 1.80 -16.08
C TYR A 76 2.25 0.55 -15.78
N TYR A 77 2.18 0.13 -14.52
CA TYR A 77 1.53 -1.13 -14.16
C TYR A 77 0.07 -1.18 -14.59
N ASP A 78 -0.72 -0.18 -14.25
CA ASP A 78 -2.16 -0.13 -14.56
C ASP A 78 -2.41 -0.22 -16.07
N SER A 79 -1.69 0.58 -16.88
CA SER A 79 -1.84 0.57 -18.34
C SER A 79 -1.30 -0.73 -18.99
N SER A 80 -0.25 -1.30 -18.44
CA SER A 80 0.29 -2.58 -18.88
C SER A 80 -0.66 -3.73 -18.59
N LEU A 81 -1.25 -3.75 -17.39
CA LEU A 81 -2.25 -4.74 -17.00
C LEU A 81 -3.49 -4.66 -17.91
N GLU A 82 -4.01 -3.47 -18.17
CA GLU A 82 -5.12 -3.29 -19.11
C GLU A 82 -4.77 -3.83 -20.50
N SER A 83 -3.56 -3.54 -21.01
CA SER A 83 -3.10 -4.06 -22.31
C SER A 83 -2.98 -5.58 -22.33
N MET A 84 -2.48 -6.21 -21.28
CA MET A 84 -2.41 -7.67 -21.15
C MET A 84 -3.80 -8.30 -21.16
N LEU A 85 -4.72 -7.76 -20.38
CA LEU A 85 -6.11 -8.25 -20.32
C LEU A 85 -6.84 -8.07 -21.65
N ASP A 86 -6.63 -6.96 -22.35
CA ASP A 86 -7.24 -6.69 -23.68
C ASP A 86 -6.68 -7.59 -24.78
N SER A 87 -5.41 -7.98 -24.67
CA SER A 87 -4.79 -8.94 -25.60
C SER A 87 -5.17 -10.39 -25.33
N GLY A 88 -5.89 -10.67 -24.24
CA GLY A 88 -6.24 -12.03 -23.80
C GLY A 88 -5.04 -12.78 -23.22
N GLU A 89 -4.06 -12.09 -22.68
CA GLU A 89 -2.94 -12.73 -22.00
C GLU A 89 -3.44 -13.47 -20.76
N ARG A 90 -3.03 -14.73 -20.58
CA ARG A 90 -3.41 -15.50 -19.41
C ARG A 90 -2.78 -14.92 -18.16
N LEU A 91 -3.59 -14.55 -17.20
CA LEU A 91 -3.20 -14.20 -15.83
C LEU A 91 -4.07 -15.03 -14.88
N ASP A 92 -3.50 -15.52 -13.79
CA ASP A 92 -4.21 -16.32 -12.80
C ASP A 92 -4.43 -15.53 -11.50
N VAL A 93 -3.41 -14.75 -11.10
CA VAL A 93 -3.47 -13.86 -9.93
C VAL A 93 -2.98 -12.48 -10.33
N ILE A 94 -3.65 -11.47 -9.81
CA ILE A 94 -3.33 -10.07 -10.09
C ILE A 94 -3.18 -9.33 -8.75
N PHE A 95 -2.02 -8.69 -8.55
CA PHE A 95 -1.83 -7.70 -7.51
C PHE A 95 -2.48 -6.40 -7.96
N VAL A 96 -3.37 -5.84 -7.17
CA VAL A 96 -4.11 -4.64 -7.52
C VAL A 96 -3.51 -3.44 -6.80
N ASN A 97 -2.96 -2.51 -7.57
CA ASN A 97 -2.21 -1.38 -7.01
C ASN A 97 -3.08 -0.44 -6.18
N GLN A 98 -4.37 -0.28 -6.53
CA GLN A 98 -5.28 0.68 -5.89
C GLN A 98 -6.75 0.29 -6.07
N LEU A 99 -7.62 0.73 -5.15
CA LEU A 99 -9.05 0.43 -5.21
C LEU A 99 -9.76 0.88 -6.50
N PRO A 100 -9.46 2.05 -7.11
CA PRO A 100 -9.99 2.40 -8.43
C PRO A 100 -9.70 1.37 -9.52
N GLN A 101 -8.54 0.72 -9.50
CA GLN A 101 -8.22 -0.37 -10.42
C GLN A 101 -9.06 -1.61 -10.13
N LEU A 102 -9.24 -1.96 -8.83
CA LEU A 102 -10.13 -3.06 -8.45
C LEU A 102 -11.55 -2.84 -9.00
N ALA A 103 -12.09 -1.63 -8.86
CA ALA A 103 -13.42 -1.28 -9.39
C ALA A 103 -13.50 -1.48 -10.92
N LYS A 104 -12.45 -1.12 -11.66
CA LYS A 104 -12.37 -1.38 -13.12
C LYS A 104 -12.35 -2.87 -13.44
N LEU A 105 -11.59 -3.67 -12.67
CA LEU A 105 -11.50 -5.11 -12.87
C LEU A 105 -12.81 -5.83 -12.56
N ILE A 106 -13.51 -5.42 -11.50
CA ILE A 106 -14.85 -5.93 -11.16
C ILE A 106 -15.85 -5.61 -12.27
N ALA A 107 -15.92 -4.37 -12.73
CA ALA A 107 -16.84 -3.94 -13.79
C ALA A 107 -16.59 -4.66 -15.12
N ARG A 108 -15.38 -5.17 -15.36
CA ARG A 108 -15.00 -5.99 -16.53
C ARG A 108 -15.19 -7.48 -16.29
N ASP A 109 -15.75 -7.88 -15.17
CA ASP A 109 -15.95 -9.29 -14.78
C ASP A 109 -14.65 -10.11 -14.72
N ILE A 110 -13.53 -9.47 -14.35
CA ILE A 110 -12.20 -10.09 -14.27
C ILE A 110 -11.97 -10.80 -12.92
N ALA A 111 -12.48 -10.21 -11.82
CA ALA A 111 -12.25 -10.74 -10.49
C ALA A 111 -13.20 -11.92 -10.16
N LEU A 112 -12.65 -12.99 -9.60
CA LEU A 112 -13.40 -14.13 -9.09
C LEU A 112 -13.92 -13.85 -7.68
N PRO A 113 -15.23 -14.04 -7.37
CA PRO A 113 -15.75 -13.99 -6.02
C PRO A 113 -15.09 -15.00 -5.09
N LEU A 114 -14.72 -14.57 -3.88
CA LEU A 114 -13.94 -15.39 -2.94
C LEU A 114 -14.75 -15.93 -1.76
N ASP A 115 -16.04 -15.56 -1.61
CA ASP A 115 -16.85 -15.90 -0.43
C ASP A 115 -16.89 -17.42 -0.17
N ASP A 116 -17.09 -18.25 -1.20
CA ASP A 116 -17.11 -19.72 -1.07
C ASP A 116 -15.77 -20.28 -0.57
N TYR A 117 -14.66 -19.71 -1.02
CA TYR A 117 -13.31 -20.09 -0.58
C TYR A 117 -13.04 -19.67 0.86
N VAL A 118 -13.45 -18.47 1.24
CA VAL A 118 -13.32 -17.92 2.59
C VAL A 118 -14.14 -18.76 3.57
N GLU A 119 -15.40 -19.07 3.23
CA GLU A 119 -16.28 -19.91 4.06
C GLU A 119 -15.73 -21.34 4.18
N ARG A 120 -15.35 -21.96 3.08
CA ARG A 120 -14.83 -23.33 3.05
C ARG A 120 -13.60 -23.51 3.94
N ASP A 121 -12.66 -22.56 3.85
CA ASP A 121 -11.37 -22.65 4.54
C ASP A 121 -11.38 -21.91 5.90
N VAL A 122 -12.55 -21.37 6.30
CA VAL A 122 -12.78 -20.67 7.58
C VAL A 122 -11.74 -19.56 7.80
N ILE A 123 -11.57 -18.71 6.78
CA ILE A 123 -10.65 -17.57 6.87
C ILE A 123 -11.23 -16.53 7.83
N ASP A 124 -10.45 -16.16 8.84
CA ASP A 124 -10.79 -15.07 9.74
C ASP A 124 -10.53 -13.72 9.04
N LEU A 125 -11.61 -13.03 8.68
CA LEU A 125 -11.52 -11.71 8.04
C LEU A 125 -11.30 -10.58 9.04
N ASP A 126 -11.52 -10.80 10.34
CA ASP A 126 -11.36 -9.76 11.38
C ASP A 126 -9.87 -9.39 11.62
N VAL A 127 -8.95 -10.22 11.12
CA VAL A 127 -7.51 -9.91 11.17
C VAL A 127 -7.07 -8.90 10.10
N TYR A 128 -7.95 -8.59 9.14
CA TYR A 128 -7.70 -7.60 8.10
C TYR A 128 -8.57 -6.37 8.37
N PRO A 129 -7.98 -5.19 8.48
CA PRO A 129 -8.78 -3.97 8.52
C PRO A 129 -9.49 -3.75 7.18
N ASP A 130 -10.73 -3.32 7.25
CA ASP A 130 -11.53 -2.81 6.11
C ASP A 130 -11.71 -3.73 4.89
N THR A 131 -11.90 -5.04 5.08
CA THR A 131 -12.22 -5.97 3.98
C THR A 131 -13.49 -5.59 3.21
N ASP A 132 -14.39 -4.83 3.82
CA ASP A 132 -15.64 -4.42 3.18
C ASP A 132 -15.44 -3.53 1.95
N VAL A 133 -14.33 -2.78 1.89
CA VAL A 133 -13.98 -1.98 0.70
C VAL A 133 -13.59 -2.83 -0.51
N LEU A 134 -13.37 -4.12 -0.34
CA LEU A 134 -13.04 -5.06 -1.42
C LEU A 134 -14.29 -5.81 -1.95
N ARG A 135 -15.47 -5.45 -1.48
CA ARG A 135 -16.71 -6.06 -1.95
C ARG A 135 -17.25 -5.36 -3.18
N ASP A 136 -17.73 -6.16 -4.11
CA ASP A 136 -18.50 -5.68 -5.25
C ASP A 136 -19.76 -4.93 -4.74
N PRO A 137 -19.94 -3.65 -5.07
CA PRO A 137 -21.06 -2.87 -4.57
C PRO A 137 -22.43 -3.36 -5.05
N ASP A 138 -22.50 -4.08 -6.17
CA ASP A 138 -23.75 -4.57 -6.75
C ASP A 138 -24.17 -5.93 -6.16
N THR A 139 -23.21 -6.82 -5.92
CA THR A 139 -23.47 -8.19 -5.48
C THR A 139 -23.15 -8.44 -4.00
N GLY A 140 -22.32 -7.60 -3.39
CA GLY A 140 -21.78 -7.78 -2.04
C GLY A 140 -20.69 -8.86 -1.94
N ALA A 141 -20.28 -9.48 -3.05
CA ALA A 141 -19.29 -10.53 -3.09
C ALA A 141 -17.88 -9.98 -2.78
N LEU A 142 -17.09 -10.71 -1.99
CA LEU A 142 -15.69 -10.39 -1.72
C LEU A 142 -14.84 -10.69 -2.96
N MET A 143 -14.18 -9.67 -3.51
CA MET A 143 -13.49 -9.76 -4.79
C MET A 143 -11.97 -9.89 -4.68
N GLY A 144 -11.40 -9.82 -3.48
CA GLY A 144 -9.96 -9.96 -3.25
C GLY A 144 -9.64 -10.12 -1.77
N LEU A 145 -8.39 -10.50 -1.47
CA LEU A 145 -7.85 -10.46 -0.11
C LEU A 145 -6.83 -9.34 0.03
N PRO A 146 -6.84 -8.60 1.15
CA PRO A 146 -5.86 -7.55 1.39
C PRO A 146 -4.46 -8.14 1.56
N TYR A 147 -3.49 -7.61 0.85
CA TYR A 147 -2.07 -7.99 0.93
C TYR A 147 -1.29 -7.03 1.82
N ARG A 148 -1.36 -5.75 1.48
CA ARG A 148 -0.72 -4.67 2.21
C ARG A 148 -1.73 -3.58 2.53
N GLN A 149 -1.43 -2.87 3.61
CA GLN A 149 -2.15 -1.67 3.98
C GLN A 149 -1.13 -0.57 4.29
N ASP A 150 -1.07 0.41 3.44
CA ASP A 150 -0.10 1.50 3.52
C ASP A 150 -0.75 2.79 4.04
N LYS A 151 0.06 3.67 4.61
CA LYS A 151 -0.32 4.99 5.11
C LYS A 151 0.68 6.02 4.63
N PHE A 152 0.22 7.20 4.25
CA PHE A 152 1.14 8.31 3.96
C PHE A 152 1.59 8.99 5.25
N VAL A 153 2.90 9.18 5.36
CA VAL A 153 3.58 9.74 6.53
C VAL A 153 4.62 10.76 6.10
N LEU A 154 5.12 11.55 7.05
CA LEU A 154 6.20 12.49 6.84
C LEU A 154 7.53 11.88 7.30
N TYR A 155 8.41 11.62 6.35
CA TYR A 155 9.81 11.27 6.60
C TYR A 155 10.65 12.53 6.78
N TYR A 156 11.66 12.47 7.64
CA TYR A 156 12.60 13.57 7.83
C TYR A 156 14.04 13.06 8.03
N ASN A 157 15.00 13.83 7.51
CA ASN A 157 16.44 13.58 7.63
C ASN A 157 16.96 14.24 8.91
N LYS A 158 17.27 13.45 9.95
CA LYS A 158 17.71 13.92 11.27
C LYS A 158 18.99 14.76 11.18
N ASP A 159 19.91 14.37 10.30
CA ASP A 159 21.23 15.04 10.16
C ASP A 159 21.06 16.45 9.56
N LEU A 160 20.13 16.65 8.62
CA LEU A 160 19.82 17.97 8.09
C LEU A 160 19.14 18.88 9.11
N PHE A 161 18.32 18.31 10.00
CA PHE A 161 17.76 19.05 11.13
C PHE A 161 18.85 19.48 12.12
N GLU A 162 19.77 18.58 12.48
CA GLU A 162 20.91 18.90 13.33
C GLU A 162 21.80 19.98 12.68
N GLN A 163 22.16 19.83 11.41
CA GLN A 163 22.96 20.78 10.66
C GLN A 163 22.35 22.19 10.64
N THR A 164 21.04 22.28 10.55
CA THR A 164 20.33 23.57 10.48
C THR A 164 19.99 24.14 11.85
N GLY A 165 20.03 23.34 12.91
CA GLY A 165 19.57 23.71 14.25
C GLY A 165 18.05 23.95 14.30
N CYS A 166 17.29 23.35 13.38
CA CYS A 166 15.84 23.32 13.44
C CYS A 166 15.35 22.21 14.38
N SER A 167 14.23 22.43 15.06
CA SER A 167 13.59 21.37 15.84
C SER A 167 13.03 20.30 14.93
N ILE A 168 13.18 19.03 15.34
CA ILE A 168 12.55 17.89 14.68
C ILE A 168 11.02 18.07 14.71
N PRO A 169 10.31 17.75 13.61
CA PRO A 169 8.86 17.86 13.56
C PRO A 169 8.19 16.83 14.48
N GLU A 170 7.01 17.16 14.99
CA GLU A 170 6.24 16.32 15.91
C GLU A 170 4.86 15.99 15.31
N ASN A 171 4.23 14.89 15.78
CA ASN A 171 2.87 14.52 15.39
C ASN A 171 1.89 15.66 15.68
N GLY A 172 0.88 15.82 14.83
CA GLY A 172 -0.07 16.94 14.90
C GLY A 172 0.45 18.24 14.30
N MET A 173 1.59 18.22 13.59
CA MET A 173 2.05 19.40 12.86
C MET A 173 1.02 19.83 11.81
N THR A 174 0.71 21.14 11.75
CA THR A 174 -0.18 21.68 10.72
C THR A 174 0.54 21.89 9.39
N TRP A 175 -0.22 21.92 8.29
CA TRP A 175 0.31 22.25 6.96
C TRP A 175 0.99 23.63 6.91
N GLU A 176 0.48 24.60 7.67
CA GLU A 176 1.10 25.92 7.78
C GLU A 176 2.49 25.82 8.45
N LYS A 177 2.58 25.11 9.59
CA LYS A 177 3.87 24.87 10.28
C LYS A 177 4.84 24.06 9.39
N PHE A 178 4.33 23.11 8.61
CA PHE A 178 5.14 22.37 7.66
C PHE A 178 5.73 23.28 6.58
N ALA A 179 4.94 24.20 6.02
CA ALA A 179 5.41 25.17 5.02
C ALA A 179 6.46 26.12 5.58
N ASP A 180 6.23 26.69 6.75
CA ASP A 180 7.18 27.58 7.44
C ASP A 180 8.50 26.87 7.76
N LEU A 181 8.41 25.62 8.22
CA LEU A 181 9.57 24.78 8.52
C LEU A 181 10.35 24.46 7.25
N ALA A 182 9.65 24.11 6.15
CA ALA A 182 10.26 23.81 4.87
C ALA A 182 11.03 25.04 4.33
N GLN A 183 10.45 26.22 4.41
CA GLN A 183 11.13 27.47 4.02
C GLN A 183 12.36 27.74 4.89
N THR A 184 12.22 27.65 6.22
CA THR A 184 13.33 27.87 7.16
C THR A 184 14.50 26.90 6.91
N LEU A 185 14.19 25.63 6.69
CA LEU A 185 15.18 24.61 6.37
C LEU A 185 15.88 24.93 5.04
N THR A 186 15.13 25.26 4.00
CA THR A 186 15.71 25.64 2.69
C THR A 186 16.67 26.80 2.82
N GLU A 187 16.26 27.89 3.47
CA GLU A 187 17.10 29.08 3.68
C GLU A 187 18.40 28.76 4.41
N ARG A 188 18.35 27.87 5.41
CA ARG A 188 19.53 27.47 6.18
C ARG A 188 20.44 26.51 5.41
N LEU A 189 19.85 25.52 4.73
CA LEU A 189 20.59 24.53 3.96
C LEU A 189 21.30 25.14 2.76
N GLN A 190 20.65 26.06 2.04
CA GLN A 190 21.23 26.70 0.84
C GLN A 190 22.39 27.63 1.16
N LYS A 191 22.60 28.05 2.42
CA LYS A 191 23.82 28.74 2.83
C LYS A 191 25.08 27.88 2.71
N THR A 192 24.91 26.55 2.78
CA THR A 192 26.02 25.58 2.71
C THR A 192 26.03 24.79 1.42
N GLN A 193 24.85 24.50 0.86
CA GLN A 193 24.69 23.73 -0.38
C GLN A 193 23.45 24.23 -1.16
N ALA A 194 23.69 24.83 -2.34
CA ALA A 194 22.68 25.48 -3.14
C ALA A 194 21.54 24.58 -3.66
N ASN A 195 21.71 23.25 -3.65
CA ASN A 195 20.76 22.29 -4.20
C ASN A 195 20.07 21.45 -3.12
N ARG A 196 19.75 22.05 -1.97
CA ARG A 196 19.00 21.41 -0.88
C ARG A 196 17.76 22.23 -0.55
N TRP A 197 16.68 21.51 -0.25
CA TRP A 197 15.37 22.09 0.07
C TRP A 197 14.81 21.50 1.36
N GLY A 198 13.90 22.26 1.98
CA GLY A 198 13.25 21.85 3.22
C GLY A 198 12.30 20.70 3.06
N ALA A 199 11.58 20.62 1.93
CA ALA A 199 10.59 19.58 1.75
C ALA A 199 10.37 19.22 0.28
N THR A 200 9.76 18.03 0.07
CA THR A 200 9.16 17.59 -1.19
C THR A 200 7.92 16.73 -0.93
N LEU A 201 7.08 16.62 -1.94
CA LEU A 201 5.88 15.76 -1.99
C LEU A 201 5.84 15.05 -3.33
N ILE A 202 5.13 13.94 -3.41
CA ILE A 202 4.72 13.38 -4.71
C ILE A 202 3.50 14.19 -5.19
N LEU A 203 3.62 14.79 -6.36
CA LEU A 203 2.62 15.73 -6.89
C LEU A 203 1.65 15.08 -7.88
N GLU A 204 1.56 13.78 -7.92
CA GLU A 204 0.50 13.12 -8.66
C GLU A 204 -0.86 13.43 -8.05
N PRO A 205 -1.88 13.77 -8.88
CA PRO A 205 -3.20 14.19 -8.38
C PRO A 205 -3.80 13.23 -7.35
N LYS A 206 -3.69 11.93 -7.60
CA LYS A 206 -4.19 10.89 -6.68
C LYS A 206 -3.53 10.93 -5.29
N HIS A 207 -2.22 11.23 -5.23
CA HIS A 207 -1.48 11.28 -3.97
C HIS A 207 -1.73 12.59 -3.21
N ILE A 208 -1.74 13.73 -3.90
CA ILE A 208 -2.01 15.01 -3.24
C ILE A 208 -3.36 15.03 -2.56
N LEU A 209 -4.37 14.43 -3.16
CA LEU A 209 -5.68 14.35 -2.53
C LEU A 209 -5.64 13.55 -1.22
N TYR A 210 -4.88 12.46 -1.19
CA TYR A 210 -4.62 11.73 0.06
C TYR A 210 -3.90 12.57 1.10
N TYR A 211 -2.98 13.46 0.69
CA TYR A 211 -2.27 14.31 1.66
C TYR A 211 -3.14 15.44 2.18
N MET A 212 -3.92 16.06 1.29
CA MET A 212 -4.62 17.30 1.57
C MET A 212 -6.04 17.11 2.07
N SER A 213 -6.67 15.97 1.80
CA SER A 213 -7.90 15.59 2.46
C SER A 213 -7.59 14.99 3.83
N GLN A 214 -8.36 15.36 4.85
CA GLN A 214 -8.25 14.76 6.18
C GLN A 214 -8.99 13.43 6.27
N HIS A 215 -9.85 13.18 5.30
CA HIS A 215 -10.63 11.96 5.09
C HIS A 215 -10.53 11.57 3.62
N ALA A 216 -10.94 10.37 3.34
CA ALA A 216 -11.06 9.85 2.00
C ALA A 216 -12.00 10.74 1.14
N PHE A 217 -11.47 11.32 0.06
CA PHE A 217 -12.18 12.33 -0.73
C PHE A 217 -13.21 11.69 -1.68
N ASP A 218 -14.46 12.10 -1.57
CA ASP A 218 -15.56 11.73 -2.49
C ASP A 218 -15.76 12.83 -3.55
N TRP A 219 -15.36 12.53 -4.78
CA TRP A 219 -15.48 13.45 -5.92
C TRP A 219 -16.92 13.92 -6.20
N SER A 220 -17.88 13.10 -5.82
CA SER A 220 -19.30 13.37 -6.08
C SER A 220 -19.92 14.30 -5.05
N GLN A 221 -19.40 14.35 -3.83
CA GLN A 221 -20.05 15.03 -2.70
C GLN A 221 -19.18 16.08 -2.02
N ASP A 222 -17.90 15.80 -1.79
CA ASP A 222 -17.01 16.69 -1.02
C ASP A 222 -16.78 18.00 -1.77
N ASP A 223 -16.68 19.08 -1.03
CA ASP A 223 -16.27 20.34 -1.62
C ASP A 223 -14.78 20.36 -1.95
N PHE A 224 -14.34 21.24 -2.83
CA PHE A 224 -12.95 21.35 -3.23
C PHE A 224 -12.14 22.34 -2.38
N GLN A 225 -12.62 22.75 -1.19
CA GLN A 225 -11.94 23.77 -0.38
C GLN A 225 -10.57 23.30 0.11
N ASN A 226 -10.48 22.08 0.65
CA ASN A 226 -9.20 21.50 1.09
C ASN A 226 -8.24 21.31 -0.09
N LEU A 227 -8.75 20.90 -1.24
CA LEU A 227 -7.95 20.80 -2.47
C LEU A 227 -7.43 22.17 -2.91
N ALA A 228 -8.28 23.19 -2.90
CA ALA A 228 -7.91 24.57 -3.21
C ALA A 228 -6.83 25.09 -2.24
N ALA A 229 -7.03 24.86 -0.94
CA ALA A 229 -6.06 25.24 0.10
C ALA A 229 -4.73 24.52 -0.09
N GLY A 230 -4.75 23.22 -0.39
CA GLY A 230 -3.55 22.44 -0.64
C GLY A 230 -2.80 22.86 -1.90
N LEU A 231 -3.51 23.13 -3.00
CA LEU A 231 -2.93 23.67 -4.22
C LEU A 231 -2.28 25.03 -3.98
N GLN A 232 -2.99 25.94 -3.29
CA GLN A 232 -2.45 27.25 -2.97
C GLN A 232 -1.21 27.16 -2.08
N LEU A 233 -1.29 26.37 -1.00
CA LEU A 233 -0.15 26.14 -0.10
C LEU A 233 1.08 25.62 -0.86
N TRP A 234 0.90 24.67 -1.77
CA TRP A 234 1.99 24.14 -2.57
C TRP A 234 2.62 25.22 -3.46
N LEU A 235 1.80 26.00 -4.16
CA LEU A 235 2.29 27.08 -5.02
C LEU A 235 3.00 28.16 -4.20
N ASP A 236 2.47 28.52 -3.03
CA ASP A 236 3.09 29.49 -2.11
C ASP A 236 4.45 28.98 -1.59
N MET A 237 4.55 27.69 -1.26
CA MET A 237 5.82 27.06 -0.87
C MET A 237 6.84 27.05 -2.02
N GLN A 238 6.40 26.87 -3.24
CA GLN A 238 7.25 26.94 -4.42
C GLN A 238 7.74 28.38 -4.66
N ASP A 239 6.85 29.36 -4.60
CA ASP A 239 7.18 30.77 -4.79
C ASP A 239 8.09 31.32 -3.67
N SER A 240 7.91 30.86 -2.44
CA SER A 240 8.79 31.19 -1.30
C SER A 240 10.13 30.45 -1.32
N GLY A 241 10.27 29.44 -2.18
CA GLY A 241 11.45 28.59 -2.26
C GLY A 241 11.56 27.51 -1.17
N GLY A 242 10.52 27.26 -0.42
CA GLY A 242 10.47 26.19 0.60
C GLY A 242 10.58 24.79 0.00
N VAL A 243 10.15 24.66 -1.25
CA VAL A 243 10.26 23.43 -2.06
C VAL A 243 10.92 23.76 -3.40
N ALA A 244 11.43 22.74 -4.07
CA ALA A 244 11.98 22.92 -5.42
C ALA A 244 10.86 23.13 -6.44
N ASP A 245 11.16 23.87 -7.52
CA ASP A 245 10.23 24.11 -8.62
C ASP A 245 9.74 22.77 -9.22
N ILE A 246 8.42 22.64 -9.34
CA ILE A 246 7.75 21.43 -9.84
C ILE A 246 8.19 21.07 -11.27
N VAL A 247 8.31 22.07 -12.15
CA VAL A 247 8.68 21.85 -13.56
C VAL A 247 10.13 21.36 -13.66
N GLY A 248 11.01 21.91 -12.83
CA GLY A 248 12.41 21.50 -12.74
C GLY A 248 12.58 20.11 -12.12
N ASN A 249 11.73 19.71 -11.19
CA ASN A 249 11.79 18.43 -10.48
C ASN A 249 11.17 17.27 -11.25
N GLN A 250 10.00 17.43 -11.85
CA GLN A 250 9.38 16.36 -12.65
C GLN A 250 10.21 15.96 -13.87
N MET A 251 11.01 16.88 -14.40
CA MET A 251 11.89 16.59 -15.54
C MET A 251 13.24 15.96 -15.15
N ARG A 252 13.57 15.90 -13.85
CA ARG A 252 14.96 15.61 -13.45
C ARG A 252 15.14 14.37 -12.60
N LEU A 253 14.26 14.03 -11.67
CA LEU A 253 14.53 12.95 -10.73
C LEU A 253 13.29 12.52 -9.96
N ASP A 254 13.23 11.26 -9.69
CA ASP A 254 12.49 10.62 -8.68
C ASP A 254 12.66 11.32 -7.31
N SER A 255 11.56 11.84 -6.74
CA SER A 255 11.54 12.53 -5.44
C SER A 255 12.12 11.68 -4.32
N GLN A 256 11.92 10.36 -4.40
CA GLN A 256 12.45 9.36 -3.50
C GLN A 256 13.97 9.37 -3.52
N ARG A 257 14.58 9.26 -4.70
CA ARG A 257 16.04 9.31 -4.86
C ARG A 257 16.65 10.62 -4.39
N MET A 258 15.91 11.72 -4.52
CA MET A 258 16.34 13.04 -4.02
C MET A 258 16.39 13.08 -2.49
N PHE A 259 15.44 12.44 -1.79
CA PHE A 259 15.50 12.32 -0.34
C PHE A 259 16.65 11.41 0.09
N GLU A 260 16.83 10.25 -0.53
CA GLU A 260 17.91 9.29 -0.25
C GLU A 260 19.31 9.90 -0.44
N THR A 261 19.46 10.87 -1.33
CA THR A 261 20.71 11.61 -1.52
C THR A 261 20.86 12.84 -0.62
N GLY A 262 19.99 13.01 0.38
CA GLY A 262 20.06 14.11 1.34
C GLY A 262 19.79 15.49 0.73
N ARG A 263 19.03 15.58 -0.37
CA ARG A 263 18.64 16.85 -0.98
C ARG A 263 17.42 17.48 -0.34
N TYR A 264 16.57 16.68 0.28
CA TYR A 264 15.38 17.16 1.00
C TYR A 264 15.49 16.82 2.47
N ALA A 265 15.09 17.75 3.32
CA ALA A 265 15.02 17.52 4.76
C ALA A 265 13.73 16.80 5.18
N MET A 266 12.64 17.00 4.44
CA MET A 266 11.34 16.38 4.68
C MET A 266 10.76 15.82 3.38
N PHE A 267 10.06 14.67 3.49
CA PHE A 267 9.43 14.01 2.34
C PHE A 267 8.14 13.30 2.77
N ILE A 268 7.02 13.62 2.16
CA ILE A 268 5.77 12.88 2.37
C ILE A 268 5.68 11.74 1.35
N GLN A 269 5.60 10.52 1.89
CA GLN A 269 5.58 9.29 1.10
C GLN A 269 4.79 8.21 1.85
N GLY A 270 4.37 7.17 1.13
CA GLY A 270 3.73 6.00 1.71
C GLY A 270 4.67 5.17 2.58
N SER A 271 4.08 4.38 3.49
CA SER A 271 4.82 3.53 4.43
C SER A 271 5.71 2.48 3.75
N TRP A 272 5.40 2.08 2.51
CA TRP A 272 6.28 1.19 1.72
C TRP A 272 7.69 1.74 1.52
N TYR A 273 7.88 3.05 1.68
CA TYR A 273 9.18 3.68 1.52
C TYR A 273 10.17 3.31 2.63
N MET A 274 9.68 2.85 3.78
CA MET A 274 10.56 2.33 4.85
C MET A 274 11.43 1.16 4.37
N ASN A 275 10.88 0.28 3.51
CA ASN A 275 11.66 -0.83 2.92
C ASN A 275 12.86 -0.30 2.10
N PHE A 276 12.65 0.70 1.25
CA PHE A 276 13.73 1.29 0.45
C PHE A 276 14.81 1.92 1.33
N LEU A 277 14.43 2.73 2.33
CA LEU A 277 15.37 3.33 3.27
C LEU A 277 16.15 2.27 4.05
N HIS A 278 15.49 1.18 4.44
CA HIS A 278 16.14 0.07 5.14
C HIS A 278 17.12 -0.67 4.24
N MET A 279 16.76 -0.98 3.00
CA MET A 279 17.63 -1.60 2.00
C MET A 279 18.87 -0.73 1.71
N ASP A 280 18.67 0.58 1.51
CA ASP A 280 19.76 1.52 1.26
C ASP A 280 20.70 1.68 2.46
N ALA A 281 20.14 1.67 3.68
CA ALA A 281 20.96 1.66 4.90
C ALA A 281 21.79 0.38 5.02
N GLN A 282 21.20 -0.78 4.76
CA GLN A 282 21.92 -2.07 4.79
C GLN A 282 23.03 -2.17 3.74
N SER A 283 22.80 -1.62 2.56
CA SER A 283 23.78 -1.61 1.47
C SER A 283 24.84 -0.50 1.61
N GLY A 284 24.71 0.39 2.60
CA GLY A 284 25.58 1.54 2.82
C GLY A 284 25.39 2.67 1.78
N GLN A 285 24.26 2.70 1.10
CA GLN A 285 23.89 3.76 0.15
C GLN A 285 23.21 4.95 0.86
N LEU A 286 22.56 4.71 2.01
CA LEU A 286 22.02 5.75 2.87
C LEU A 286 23.04 6.11 3.96
N ASP A 287 23.48 7.37 4.01
CA ASP A 287 24.53 7.87 4.89
C ASP A 287 24.03 8.84 5.98
N PHE A 288 22.71 8.89 6.22
CA PHE A 288 22.08 9.72 7.23
C PHE A 288 21.04 8.96 8.05
N SER A 289 20.75 9.47 9.25
CA SER A 289 19.68 8.97 10.10
C SER A 289 18.35 9.64 9.74
N TRP A 290 17.27 8.87 9.69
CA TRP A 290 15.94 9.36 9.37
C TRP A 290 14.95 9.10 10.50
N GLY A 291 13.80 9.70 10.41
CA GLY A 291 12.66 9.46 11.28
C GLY A 291 11.36 9.67 10.51
N VAL A 292 10.28 9.29 11.15
CA VAL A 292 8.94 9.40 10.59
C VAL A 292 7.98 9.94 11.62
N ILE A 293 7.03 10.76 11.18
CA ILE A 293 5.88 11.22 11.95
C ILE A 293 4.62 11.14 11.08
N GLU A 294 3.48 11.35 11.69
CA GLU A 294 2.23 11.52 10.93
C GLU A 294 2.35 12.65 9.91
N ARG A 295 1.62 12.53 8.80
CA ARG A 295 1.50 13.63 7.83
C ARG A 295 0.87 14.87 8.48
N PRO A 296 1.16 16.09 7.97
CA PRO A 296 0.56 17.30 8.50
C PRO A 296 -0.97 17.30 8.43
N VAL A 297 -1.61 18.05 9.33
CA VAL A 297 -3.06 18.25 9.43
C VAL A 297 -3.43 19.68 9.10
N TRP A 298 -4.70 19.94 8.72
CA TRP A 298 -5.17 21.32 8.53
C TRP A 298 -5.41 22.06 9.85
N SER A 299 -5.80 21.35 10.89
CA SER A 299 -6.03 21.88 12.22
C SER A 299 -5.62 20.87 13.28
N GLU A 300 -4.99 21.33 14.36
CA GLU A 300 -4.65 20.48 15.51
C GLU A 300 -5.89 19.89 16.21
N GLU A 301 -7.07 20.49 16.01
CA GLU A 301 -8.35 20.03 16.56
C GLU A 301 -8.99 18.91 15.70
N GLN A 302 -8.49 18.70 14.49
CA GLN A 302 -8.99 17.71 13.53
C GLN A 302 -7.85 16.75 13.19
N PRO A 303 -7.72 15.64 13.91
CA PRO A 303 -6.72 14.62 13.57
C PRO A 303 -6.96 14.07 12.16
N ASN A 304 -5.92 13.54 11.55
CA ASN A 304 -6.08 12.79 10.32
C ASN A 304 -7.04 11.61 10.56
N GLU A 305 -8.18 11.63 9.90
CA GLU A 305 -8.93 10.40 9.67
C GLU A 305 -8.10 9.60 8.67
N ASN A 306 -7.69 8.41 9.09
CA ASN A 306 -6.63 7.72 8.41
C ASN A 306 -7.13 7.11 7.11
N ASP A 307 -6.52 7.55 6.02
CA ASP A 307 -6.68 6.92 4.72
C ASP A 307 -5.72 5.75 4.64
N ALA A 308 -6.24 4.53 4.72
CA ALA A 308 -5.47 3.35 4.40
C ALA A 308 -5.41 3.17 2.89
N TRP A 309 -4.22 2.96 2.37
CA TRP A 309 -4.04 2.54 0.98
C TRP A 309 -3.97 1.02 0.94
N ILE A 310 -5.06 0.39 0.53
CA ILE A 310 -5.15 -1.07 0.49
C ILE A 310 -4.71 -1.59 -0.87
N THR A 311 -3.81 -2.56 -0.84
CA THR A 311 -3.35 -3.31 -2.01
C THR A 311 -3.91 -4.73 -1.90
N PRO A 312 -4.98 -5.10 -2.62
CA PRO A 312 -5.49 -6.45 -2.62
C PRO A 312 -4.87 -7.34 -3.71
N LEU A 313 -4.99 -8.65 -3.52
CA LEU A 313 -4.80 -9.65 -4.55
C LEU A 313 -6.16 -10.19 -4.98
N ILE A 314 -6.32 -10.41 -6.29
CA ILE A 314 -7.50 -11.06 -6.87
C ILE A 314 -7.10 -12.31 -7.65
N ILE A 315 -8.06 -13.20 -7.80
CA ILE A 315 -7.97 -14.35 -8.72
C ILE A 315 -8.69 -13.95 -10.02
N HIS A 316 -8.06 -14.20 -11.16
CA HIS A 316 -8.72 -13.98 -12.45
C HIS A 316 -9.84 -15.00 -12.63
N ARG A 317 -11.04 -14.55 -13.00
CA ARG A 317 -12.24 -15.40 -13.11
C ARG A 317 -12.05 -16.60 -14.07
N ASP A 318 -11.36 -16.38 -15.17
CA ASP A 318 -11.14 -17.38 -16.22
C ASP A 318 -9.88 -18.23 -15.97
N THR A 319 -9.29 -18.18 -14.76
CA THR A 319 -8.15 -19.05 -14.44
C THR A 319 -8.54 -20.54 -14.56
N THR A 320 -7.65 -21.33 -15.12
CA THR A 320 -7.78 -22.79 -15.15
C THR A 320 -7.22 -23.46 -13.90
N GLU A 321 -6.65 -22.66 -12.98
CA GLU A 321 -5.94 -23.10 -11.78
C GLU A 321 -6.51 -22.47 -10.49
N PRO A 322 -7.85 -22.44 -10.26
CA PRO A 322 -8.45 -21.66 -9.19
C PRO A 322 -8.01 -22.10 -7.79
N GLU A 323 -7.82 -23.40 -7.55
CA GLU A 323 -7.38 -23.91 -6.24
C GLU A 323 -5.91 -23.59 -5.95
N ALA A 324 -5.05 -23.64 -6.96
CA ALA A 324 -3.66 -23.23 -6.82
C ALA A 324 -3.56 -21.71 -6.60
N ALA A 325 -4.35 -20.91 -7.32
CA ALA A 325 -4.44 -19.47 -7.14
C ALA A 325 -4.95 -19.10 -5.74
N TRP A 326 -5.96 -19.77 -5.24
CA TRP A 326 -6.45 -19.58 -3.87
C TRP A 326 -5.41 -19.96 -2.82
N THR A 327 -4.68 -21.07 -3.03
CA THR A 327 -3.58 -21.47 -2.14
C THR A 327 -2.50 -20.38 -2.09
N PHE A 328 -2.18 -19.78 -3.24
CA PHE A 328 -1.25 -18.68 -3.33
C PHE A 328 -1.76 -17.43 -2.58
N LEU A 329 -3.02 -17.03 -2.78
CA LEU A 329 -3.61 -15.90 -2.08
C LEU A 329 -3.57 -16.09 -0.55
N LYS A 330 -3.96 -17.27 -0.06
CA LYS A 330 -3.93 -17.57 1.39
C LYS A 330 -2.52 -17.46 1.98
N PHE A 331 -1.51 -17.88 1.24
CA PHE A 331 -0.13 -17.77 1.68
C PHE A 331 0.33 -16.31 1.70
N VAL A 332 0.13 -15.58 0.60
CA VAL A 332 0.62 -14.22 0.41
C VAL A 332 -0.09 -13.23 1.31
N CYS A 333 -1.42 -13.31 1.39
CA CYS A 333 -2.24 -12.41 2.20
C CYS A 333 -2.38 -12.88 3.66
N GLY A 334 -1.98 -14.10 3.99
CA GLY A 334 -2.08 -14.68 5.32
C GLY A 334 -0.87 -14.40 6.21
N LYS A 335 -0.81 -15.12 7.34
CA LYS A 335 0.23 -14.93 8.37
C LYS A 335 1.65 -15.07 7.82
N GLN A 336 1.90 -16.06 6.94
CA GLN A 336 3.24 -16.31 6.40
C GLN A 336 3.74 -15.13 5.53
N GLY A 337 2.89 -14.63 4.64
CA GLY A 337 3.20 -13.41 3.87
C GLY A 337 3.39 -12.20 4.78
N ALA A 338 2.55 -12.05 5.79
CA ALA A 338 2.64 -10.95 6.74
C ALA A 338 3.94 -10.96 7.57
N GLU A 339 4.42 -12.13 7.98
CA GLU A 339 5.71 -12.28 8.67
C GLU A 339 6.86 -11.81 7.77
N ILE A 340 6.87 -12.21 6.49
CA ILE A 340 7.90 -11.78 5.53
C ILE A 340 7.84 -10.28 5.31
N LEU A 341 6.64 -9.71 5.09
CA LEU A 341 6.46 -8.28 4.89
C LEU A 341 6.96 -7.47 6.09
N THR A 342 6.63 -7.93 7.30
CA THR A 342 7.04 -7.27 8.55
C THR A 342 8.56 -7.27 8.71
N ASP A 343 9.25 -8.36 8.33
CA ASP A 343 10.72 -8.44 8.34
C ASP A 343 11.35 -7.49 7.31
N GLU A 344 10.65 -7.20 6.23
CA GLU A 344 11.10 -6.34 5.13
C GLU A 344 10.60 -4.88 5.25
N TRP A 345 10.09 -4.49 6.40
CA TRP A 345 9.60 -3.12 6.66
C TRP A 345 8.43 -2.69 5.79
N ILE A 346 7.61 -3.63 5.40
CA ILE A 346 6.34 -3.40 4.71
C ILE A 346 5.19 -3.68 5.69
N LEU A 347 4.17 -2.86 5.65
CA LEU A 347 2.97 -3.04 6.48
C LEU A 347 2.06 -4.11 5.84
N PRO A 348 1.91 -5.30 6.45
CA PRO A 348 0.94 -6.28 5.98
C PRO A 348 -0.48 -5.82 6.31
N ALA A 349 -1.43 -6.22 5.48
CA ALA A 349 -2.84 -6.06 5.82
C ALA A 349 -3.29 -7.09 6.89
N TYR A 350 -2.69 -8.28 6.92
CA TYR A 350 -2.91 -9.26 7.98
C TYR A 350 -2.29 -8.80 9.30
N GLN A 351 -3.08 -8.54 10.31
CA GLN A 351 -2.65 -7.91 11.56
C GLN A 351 -3.18 -8.62 12.81
N ASP A 352 -2.85 -9.90 12.98
CA ASP A 352 -3.07 -10.57 14.26
C ASP A 352 -2.19 -9.97 15.38
N ALA A 353 -2.41 -10.42 16.62
CA ALA A 353 -1.67 -9.91 17.78
C ALA A 353 -0.15 -10.13 17.67
N ASP A 354 0.30 -11.22 17.03
CA ASP A 354 1.71 -11.54 16.87
C ASP A 354 2.38 -10.61 15.87
N ILE A 355 1.75 -10.40 14.71
CA ILE A 355 2.23 -9.48 13.66
C ILE A 355 2.29 -8.04 14.20
N ARG A 356 1.24 -7.56 14.85
CA ARG A 356 1.25 -6.22 15.48
C ARG A 356 2.36 -6.08 16.51
N ALA A 357 2.60 -7.11 17.32
CA ALA A 357 3.70 -7.11 18.29
C ALA A 357 5.08 -7.12 17.62
N GLN A 358 5.24 -7.81 16.49
CA GLN A 358 6.48 -7.83 15.72
C GLN A 358 6.75 -6.47 15.08
N LEU A 359 5.75 -5.85 14.44
CA LEU A 359 5.84 -4.49 13.89
C LEU A 359 6.28 -3.48 14.96
N ARG A 360 5.64 -3.51 16.15
CA ARG A 360 6.04 -2.63 17.26
C ARG A 360 7.50 -2.83 17.69
N ARG A 361 7.95 -4.08 17.80
CA ARG A 361 9.36 -4.35 18.15
C ARG A 361 10.33 -3.83 17.10
N ASN A 362 10.04 -4.08 15.81
CA ASN A 362 10.92 -3.65 14.72
C ASN A 362 11.02 -2.12 14.68
N MET A 363 9.88 -1.43 14.71
CA MET A 363 9.83 0.03 14.66
C MET A 363 10.45 0.70 15.89
N GLN A 364 10.21 0.16 17.08
CA GLN A 364 10.79 0.67 18.31
C GLN A 364 12.32 0.55 18.33
N ALA A 365 12.88 -0.48 17.71
CA ALA A 365 14.34 -0.63 17.60
C ALA A 365 15.00 0.51 16.81
N GLU A 366 14.28 1.10 15.87
CA GLU A 366 14.71 2.25 15.05
C GLU A 366 14.23 3.61 15.61
N GLY A 367 13.55 3.60 16.76
CA GLY A 367 13.01 4.80 17.38
C GLY A 367 11.79 5.38 16.64
N ILE A 368 11.05 4.52 15.96
CA ILE A 368 9.80 4.86 15.25
C ILE A 368 8.61 4.48 16.13
N ASP A 369 7.65 5.39 16.25
CA ASP A 369 6.38 5.11 16.90
C ASP A 369 5.49 4.25 15.98
N ALA A 370 5.31 2.99 16.35
CA ALA A 370 4.52 2.05 15.57
C ALA A 370 3.03 2.38 15.53
N ASP A 371 2.51 3.12 16.50
CA ASP A 371 1.09 3.46 16.58
C ASP A 371 0.68 4.42 15.45
N ILE A 372 1.62 5.16 14.87
CA ILE A 372 1.42 5.90 13.61
C ILE A 372 0.85 5.00 12.50
N PHE A 373 1.25 3.72 12.47
CA PHE A 373 0.89 2.77 11.41
C PHE A 373 -0.16 1.75 11.83
N LEU A 374 -0.37 1.55 13.12
CA LEU A 374 -1.21 0.47 13.64
C LEU A 374 -2.55 0.95 14.20
N GLU A 375 -2.68 2.26 14.44
CA GLU A 375 -3.91 2.82 15.00
C GLU A 375 -4.65 3.64 13.93
N GLY A 376 -5.98 3.57 13.96
CA GLY A 376 -6.86 4.42 13.16
C GLY A 376 -6.76 4.19 11.63
N LEU A 377 -6.31 3.04 11.16
CA LEU A 377 -6.29 2.73 9.73
C LEU A 377 -7.69 2.31 9.31
N SER A 378 -8.36 3.13 8.52
CA SER A 378 -9.66 2.83 7.93
C SER A 378 -9.86 3.62 6.64
N ASP A 379 -10.34 2.97 5.58
CA ASP A 379 -10.91 3.62 4.41
C ASP A 379 -12.32 3.07 4.18
N PRO A 380 -13.34 3.64 4.82
CA PRO A 380 -14.69 3.09 4.79
C PRO A 380 -15.42 3.32 3.46
N ARG A 381 -14.76 3.89 2.45
CA ARG A 381 -15.43 4.21 1.18
C ARG A 381 -15.71 2.98 0.35
N PRO A 382 -16.92 2.89 -0.25
CA PRO A 382 -17.19 1.88 -1.25
C PRO A 382 -16.30 2.07 -2.49
N LEU A 383 -16.12 1.01 -3.26
CA LEU A 383 -15.43 1.08 -4.54
C LEU A 383 -16.13 2.11 -5.46
N PRO A 384 -15.35 2.97 -6.15
CA PRO A 384 -15.93 3.96 -7.04
C PRO A 384 -16.61 3.30 -8.24
N THR A 385 -17.73 3.85 -8.64
CA THR A 385 -18.42 3.48 -9.89
C THR A 385 -17.58 3.90 -11.12
N GLN A 386 -17.87 3.31 -12.27
CA GLN A 386 -17.23 3.71 -13.54
C GLN A 386 -17.46 5.19 -13.88
N GLN A 387 -18.62 5.72 -13.49
CA GLN A 387 -18.94 7.14 -13.70
C GLN A 387 -18.11 8.05 -12.78
N GLU A 388 -17.91 7.66 -11.53
CA GLU A 388 -17.02 8.38 -10.59
C GLU A 388 -15.55 8.30 -11.01
N LEU A 389 -15.10 7.18 -11.54
CA LEU A 389 -13.76 7.05 -12.10
C LEU A 389 -13.56 8.02 -13.28
N ALA A 390 -14.53 8.09 -14.20
CA ALA A 390 -14.46 9.02 -15.32
C ALA A 390 -14.51 10.50 -14.87
N LEU A 391 -15.23 10.81 -13.81
CA LEU A 391 -15.23 12.13 -13.19
C LEU A 391 -13.87 12.47 -12.59
N SER A 392 -13.28 11.55 -11.83
CA SER A 392 -11.97 11.77 -11.20
C SER A 392 -10.86 12.01 -12.22
N GLU A 393 -10.86 11.30 -13.34
CA GLU A 393 -9.88 11.51 -14.43
C GLU A 393 -9.99 12.93 -15.03
N GLN A 394 -11.21 13.45 -15.25
CA GLN A 394 -11.42 14.81 -15.73
C GLN A 394 -10.94 15.85 -14.72
N ILE A 395 -11.20 15.63 -13.43
CA ILE A 395 -10.75 16.52 -12.36
C ILE A 395 -9.22 16.48 -12.22
N TYR A 396 -8.58 15.32 -12.36
CA TYR A 396 -7.12 15.20 -12.34
C TYR A 396 -6.46 16.02 -13.46
N GLU A 397 -7.06 16.08 -14.64
CA GLU A 397 -6.53 16.91 -15.72
C GLU A 397 -6.63 18.41 -15.39
N LEU A 398 -7.74 18.85 -14.80
CA LEU A 398 -7.90 20.24 -14.35
C LEU A 398 -6.92 20.58 -13.22
N TYR A 399 -6.69 19.66 -12.30
CA TYR A 399 -5.69 19.78 -11.26
C TYR A 399 -4.28 19.99 -11.83
N ARG A 400 -3.85 19.17 -12.81
CA ARG A 400 -2.55 19.31 -13.48
C ARG A 400 -2.39 20.70 -14.12
N ARG A 401 -3.43 21.23 -14.71
CA ARG A 401 -3.40 22.56 -15.33
C ARG A 401 -3.08 23.65 -14.32
N VAL A 402 -3.63 23.55 -13.09
CA VAL A 402 -3.30 24.48 -12.00
C VAL A 402 -1.83 24.34 -11.58
N LEU A 403 -1.37 23.12 -11.37
CA LEU A 403 0.05 22.87 -11.01
C LEU A 403 1.05 23.39 -12.05
N LEU A 404 0.68 23.35 -13.33
CA LEU A 404 1.51 23.84 -14.43
C LEU A 404 1.36 25.36 -14.67
N GLY A 405 0.57 26.06 -13.84
CA GLY A 405 0.32 27.49 -13.98
C GLY A 405 -0.49 27.89 -15.23
N LEU A 406 -1.19 26.92 -15.84
CA LEU A 406 -2.07 27.16 -17.00
C LEU A 406 -3.42 27.74 -16.59
N ASP A 407 -3.83 27.48 -15.36
CA ASP A 407 -5.01 28.05 -14.71
C ASP A 407 -4.61 28.51 -13.29
N THR A 408 -5.24 29.54 -12.78
CA THR A 408 -5.14 29.89 -11.36
C THR A 408 -5.87 28.85 -10.50
N VAL A 409 -5.60 28.80 -9.19
CA VAL A 409 -6.31 27.91 -8.27
C VAL A 409 -7.81 28.15 -8.36
N SER A 410 -8.26 29.42 -8.32
CA SER A 410 -9.68 29.77 -8.42
C SER A 410 -10.32 29.29 -9.71
N GLU A 411 -9.69 29.52 -10.86
CA GLU A 411 -10.19 29.07 -12.18
C GLU A 411 -10.24 27.52 -12.27
N GLY A 412 -9.22 26.85 -11.73
CA GLY A 412 -9.16 25.39 -11.68
C GLY A 412 -10.31 24.81 -10.86
N ILE A 413 -10.52 25.33 -9.65
CA ILE A 413 -11.60 24.90 -8.76
C ILE A 413 -12.98 25.17 -9.38
N GLU A 414 -13.20 26.33 -9.98
CA GLU A 414 -14.46 26.64 -10.68
C GLU A 414 -14.74 25.63 -11.81
N LYS A 415 -13.73 25.29 -12.61
CA LYS A 415 -13.85 24.27 -13.66
C LYS A 415 -14.13 22.86 -13.11
N MET A 416 -13.51 22.49 -11.98
CA MET A 416 -13.76 21.21 -11.31
C MET A 416 -15.19 21.13 -10.79
N GLU A 417 -15.70 22.20 -10.15
CA GLU A 417 -17.07 22.28 -9.69
C GLU A 417 -18.08 22.21 -10.86
N GLN A 418 -17.79 22.91 -11.96
CA GLN A 418 -18.63 22.84 -13.15
C GLN A 418 -18.64 21.45 -13.76
N THR A 419 -17.49 20.78 -13.80
CA THR A 419 -17.36 19.40 -14.30
C THR A 419 -18.20 18.43 -13.46
N ARG A 420 -18.09 18.53 -12.13
CA ARG A 420 -18.89 17.76 -11.19
C ARG A 420 -20.40 18.05 -11.35
N GLN A 421 -20.78 19.32 -11.50
CA GLN A 421 -22.19 19.67 -11.69
C GLN A 421 -22.76 19.12 -13.00
N ASN A 422 -21.98 19.17 -14.08
CA ASN A 422 -22.36 18.58 -15.36
C ASN A 422 -22.54 17.07 -15.25
N TRP A 423 -21.62 16.40 -14.51
CA TRP A 423 -21.72 14.97 -14.23
C TRP A 423 -23.00 14.63 -13.45
N LYS A 424 -23.31 15.36 -12.37
CA LYS A 424 -24.57 15.18 -11.60
C LYS A 424 -25.83 15.36 -12.43
N ASN A 425 -25.80 16.23 -13.43
CA ASN A 425 -26.94 16.50 -14.31
C ASN A 425 -27.10 15.48 -15.44
N ALA A 426 -26.05 14.70 -15.74
CA ALA A 426 -26.05 13.70 -16.81
C ALA A 426 -26.45 12.29 -16.33
N GLY A 427 -26.39 12.00 -15.04
CA GLY A 427 -26.83 10.76 -14.39
C GLY A 427 -28.15 10.92 -13.73
#